data_a9d2f8905dce8a12693d47d95fef1fec
#
_entry.id   a9d2f8905dce8a12693d47d95fef1fec
#
_cell.length_a   1.000
_cell.length_b   1.000
_cell.length_c   1.000
_cell.angle_alpha   90.00
_cell.angle_beta   90.00
_cell.angle_gamma   90.00
#
_symmetry.space_group_name_H-M   'P 1'
#
loop_
_entity.id
_entity.type
_entity.pdbx_description
1 polymer ?
#
loop_
_entity_poly.entity_id
_entity_poly.type
_entity_poly.pdbx_seq_one_letter_code
_entity_poly.pdbx_strand_id
1 'polypeptide(L)'
;MHADYIIDEQFTDIIYAENDIKFKEYENCTFTKCDFTACSFTAVTFIDCNFFDCNFKNTKINHVSLRDVWFTNCDFTAVNFAMTDQILYEFHFKDSLLDYAQFYSLKLKKMQFINCSMIAVDFMESDLTEALFDNCNLRHAVFIGTTA
;
A
#
# COMPACT_ATOMS: atom_id res chain seq x y z
N MET A 1 1.51 -14.06 22.04
CA MET A 1 2.46 -12.95 21.81
C MET A 1 1.68 -11.69 21.47
N HIS A 2 2.01 -10.62 22.11
CA HIS A 2 1.41 -9.33 21.79
C HIS A 2 2.25 -8.62 20.74
N ALA A 3 1.59 -7.98 19.79
CA ALA A 3 2.27 -7.12 18.85
C ALA A 3 2.91 -5.94 19.58
N ASP A 4 4.09 -5.53 19.13
CA ASP A 4 4.67 -4.27 19.60
C ASP A 4 3.81 -3.13 19.06
N TYR A 5 3.34 -2.30 19.94
CA TYR A 5 2.49 -1.17 19.61
C TYR A 5 3.28 0.13 19.66
N ILE A 6 3.32 0.83 18.53
CA ILE A 6 4.10 2.05 18.35
C ILE A 6 3.14 3.16 17.93
N ILE A 7 3.15 4.27 18.68
CA ILE A 7 2.22 5.37 18.45
C ILE A 7 2.95 6.71 18.41
N ASP A 8 2.48 7.62 17.52
CA ASP A 8 2.93 9.01 17.45
C ASP A 8 4.43 9.16 17.15
N GLU A 9 5.02 8.24 16.39
CA GLU A 9 6.45 8.25 16.09
C GLU A 9 6.72 8.70 14.64
N GLN A 10 7.93 9.24 14.43
CA GLN A 10 8.42 9.59 13.11
C GLN A 10 9.70 8.82 12.82
N PHE A 11 9.76 8.24 11.62
CA PHE A 11 10.89 7.45 11.14
C PHE A 11 11.41 8.06 9.85
N THR A 12 12.71 8.36 9.79
CA THR A 12 13.31 9.01 8.63
C THR A 12 14.61 8.33 8.21
N ASP A 13 14.78 8.12 6.90
CA ASP A 13 16.01 7.59 6.31
C ASP A 13 16.42 6.21 6.87
N ILE A 14 15.45 5.35 7.18
CA ILE A 14 15.74 4.02 7.71
C ILE A 14 15.71 3.00 6.59
N ILE A 15 16.74 2.14 6.55
CA ILE A 15 16.75 0.94 5.73
C ILE A 15 16.37 -0.22 6.63
N TYR A 16 15.16 -0.77 6.41
CA TYR A 16 14.64 -1.84 7.24
C TYR A 16 15.14 -3.20 6.80
N ALA A 17 15.52 -4.04 7.76
CA ALA A 17 15.88 -5.44 7.52
C ALA A 17 14.64 -6.33 7.55
N GLU A 18 14.79 -7.59 7.16
CA GLU A 18 13.69 -8.53 6.94
C GLU A 18 12.73 -8.63 8.12
N ASN A 19 13.26 -8.67 9.34
CA ASN A 19 12.44 -8.93 10.53
C ASN A 19 12.10 -7.68 11.35
N ASP A 20 12.49 -6.49 10.89
CA ASP A 20 12.41 -5.29 11.71
C ASP A 20 10.97 -4.86 12.05
N ILE A 21 10.02 -5.17 11.18
CA ILE A 21 8.64 -4.70 11.35
C ILE A 21 7.63 -5.82 11.58
N LYS A 22 8.05 -7.08 11.57
CA LYS A 22 7.14 -8.22 11.78
C LYS A 22 6.39 -8.09 13.10
N PHE A 23 5.10 -8.38 13.08
CA PHE A 23 4.20 -8.39 14.24
C PHE A 23 4.07 -7.05 14.94
N LYS A 24 4.39 -5.94 14.26
CA LYS A 24 4.26 -4.60 14.85
C LYS A 24 2.99 -3.93 14.40
N GLU A 25 2.47 -3.07 15.28
CA GLU A 25 1.32 -2.22 14.99
C GLU A 25 1.72 -0.77 15.17
N TYR A 26 1.55 0.02 14.12
CA TYR A 26 1.90 1.44 14.09
C TYR A 26 0.62 2.26 14.00
N GLU A 27 0.46 3.23 14.91
CA GLU A 27 -0.65 4.17 14.87
C GLU A 27 -0.15 5.60 14.86
N ASN A 28 -0.71 6.42 13.99
CA ASN A 28 -0.35 7.82 13.85
C ASN A 28 1.16 8.05 13.67
N CYS A 29 1.77 7.20 12.86
CA CYS A 29 3.20 7.29 12.57
C CYS A 29 3.45 7.85 11.17
N THR A 30 4.59 8.49 10.99
CA THR A 30 5.03 9.01 9.70
C THR A 30 6.38 8.40 9.34
N PHE A 31 6.47 7.89 8.11
CA PHE A 31 7.68 7.29 7.56
C PHE A 31 8.14 8.14 6.38
N THR A 32 9.35 8.66 6.42
CA THR A 32 9.88 9.50 5.36
C THR A 32 11.22 8.96 4.86
N LYS A 33 11.34 8.78 3.54
CA LYS A 33 12.56 8.29 2.90
C LYS A 33 13.06 6.98 3.49
N CYS A 34 12.14 6.06 3.79
CA CYS A 34 12.47 4.74 4.31
C CYS A 34 12.50 3.71 3.19
N ASP A 35 13.38 2.73 3.32
CA ASP A 35 13.50 1.62 2.38
C ASP A 35 12.95 0.36 3.03
N PHE A 36 11.84 -0.14 2.46
CA PHE A 36 11.16 -1.35 2.93
C PHE A 36 11.37 -2.54 2.00
N THR A 37 12.27 -2.43 1.03
CA THR A 37 12.39 -3.46 -0.03
C THR A 37 12.84 -4.82 0.47
N ALA A 38 13.59 -4.87 1.57
CA ALA A 38 14.04 -6.12 2.18
C ALA A 38 13.11 -6.66 3.27
N CYS A 39 12.04 -5.94 3.59
CA CYS A 39 11.17 -6.28 4.71
C CYS A 39 10.25 -7.46 4.43
N SER A 40 9.94 -8.19 5.47
CA SER A 40 8.78 -9.06 5.52
C SER A 40 7.65 -8.37 6.28
N PHE A 41 6.51 -8.21 5.62
CA PHE A 41 5.32 -7.58 6.20
C PHE A 41 4.38 -8.65 6.78
N THR A 42 4.89 -9.46 7.69
CA THR A 42 4.09 -10.51 8.33
C THR A 42 3.35 -9.94 9.53
N ALA A 43 2.02 -9.99 9.49
CA ALA A 43 1.14 -9.55 10.58
C ALA A 43 1.46 -8.13 11.07
N VAL A 44 1.61 -7.20 10.14
CA VAL A 44 1.89 -5.78 10.41
C VAL A 44 0.61 -4.99 10.21
N THR A 45 0.35 -4.04 11.10
CA THR A 45 -0.79 -3.14 11.00
C THR A 45 -0.33 -1.68 11.00
N PHE A 46 -0.88 -0.91 10.06
CA PHE A 46 -0.68 0.55 10.01
C PHE A 46 -2.04 1.23 10.12
N ILE A 47 -2.20 2.09 11.12
CA ILE A 47 -3.42 2.85 11.37
C ILE A 47 -3.07 4.34 11.39
N ASP A 48 -3.79 5.14 10.62
CA ASP A 48 -3.57 6.59 10.54
C ASP A 48 -2.11 6.96 10.24
N CYS A 49 -1.48 6.19 9.36
CA CYS A 49 -0.07 6.38 9.03
C CYS A 49 0.10 7.07 7.68
N ASN A 50 1.21 7.80 7.54
CA ASN A 50 1.61 8.44 6.30
C ASN A 50 3.03 8.00 5.91
N PHE A 51 3.20 7.70 4.64
CA PHE A 51 4.47 7.31 4.06
C PHE A 51 4.84 8.31 2.97
N PHE A 52 5.98 8.95 3.10
CA PHE A 52 6.49 9.91 2.13
C PHE A 52 7.84 9.46 1.58
N ASP A 53 7.98 9.44 0.27
CA ASP A 53 9.26 9.15 -0.39
C ASP A 53 9.85 7.79 -0.01
N CYS A 54 9.00 6.80 0.22
CA CYS A 54 9.42 5.47 0.65
C CYS A 54 9.48 4.48 -0.52
N ASN A 55 10.35 3.50 -0.40
CA ASN A 55 10.55 2.47 -1.42
C ASN A 55 10.00 1.12 -0.96
N PHE A 56 8.99 0.60 -1.69
CA PHE A 56 8.39 -0.71 -1.48
C PHE A 56 8.53 -1.62 -2.70
N LYS A 57 9.39 -1.25 -3.65
CA LYS A 57 9.50 -1.96 -4.92
C LYS A 57 9.73 -3.46 -4.71
N ASN A 58 8.91 -4.28 -5.38
CA ASN A 58 8.96 -5.74 -5.31
C ASN A 58 8.81 -6.31 -3.89
N THR A 59 8.38 -5.52 -2.93
CA THR A 59 8.20 -5.98 -1.55
C THR A 59 7.04 -6.97 -1.47
N LYS A 60 7.22 -8.04 -0.71
CA LYS A 60 6.14 -8.99 -0.45
C LYS A 60 5.36 -8.53 0.76
N ILE A 61 4.08 -8.25 0.56
CA ILE A 61 3.18 -7.84 1.63
C ILE A 61 2.17 -8.94 1.90
N ASN A 62 2.42 -9.72 2.97
CA ASN A 62 1.53 -10.79 3.42
C ASN A 62 0.92 -10.35 4.74
N HIS A 63 -0.41 -10.42 4.85
CA HIS A 63 -1.11 -10.12 6.10
C HIS A 63 -0.79 -8.73 6.67
N VAL A 64 -0.82 -7.73 5.79
CA VAL A 64 -0.73 -6.32 6.20
C VAL A 64 -2.14 -5.77 6.31
N SER A 65 -2.43 -5.11 7.42
CA SER A 65 -3.67 -4.34 7.57
C SER A 65 -3.36 -2.87 7.41
N LEU A 66 -4.10 -2.21 6.53
CA LEU A 66 -3.93 -0.78 6.22
C LEU A 66 -5.24 -0.06 6.53
N ARG A 67 -5.23 0.84 7.52
CA ARG A 67 -6.41 1.60 7.92
C ARG A 67 -6.07 3.09 7.93
N ASP A 68 -6.75 3.85 7.07
CA ASP A 68 -6.51 5.29 6.93
C ASP A 68 -5.05 5.60 6.67
N VAL A 69 -4.49 5.00 5.61
CA VAL A 69 -3.07 5.12 5.27
C VAL A 69 -2.93 5.85 3.94
N TRP A 70 -2.03 6.83 3.90
CA TRP A 70 -1.66 7.51 2.67
C TRP A 70 -0.21 7.23 2.30
N PHE A 71 0.00 6.96 1.00
CA PHE A 71 1.32 6.80 0.41
C PHE A 71 1.54 7.93 -0.58
N THR A 72 2.53 8.77 -0.33
CA THR A 72 2.85 9.91 -1.20
C THR A 72 4.28 9.78 -1.73
N ASN A 73 4.43 9.87 -3.03
CA ASN A 73 5.71 9.73 -3.72
C ASN A 73 6.46 8.45 -3.32
N CYS A 74 5.73 7.33 -3.29
CA CYS A 74 6.26 6.02 -2.95
C CYS A 74 6.34 5.13 -4.19
N ASP A 75 7.26 4.16 -4.18
CA ASP A 75 7.44 3.20 -5.26
C ASP A 75 6.90 1.83 -4.85
N PHE A 76 5.82 1.40 -5.51
CA PHE A 76 5.18 0.10 -5.31
C PHE A 76 5.23 -0.76 -6.57
N THR A 77 6.20 -0.53 -7.43
CA THR A 77 6.31 -1.29 -8.67
C THR A 77 6.29 -2.79 -8.40
N ALA A 78 5.40 -3.51 -9.10
CA ALA A 78 5.26 -4.96 -9.04
C ALA A 78 4.86 -5.52 -7.66
N VAL A 79 4.29 -4.70 -6.78
CA VAL A 79 3.80 -5.16 -5.47
C VAL A 79 2.42 -5.80 -5.62
N ASN A 80 2.20 -6.93 -4.95
CA ASN A 80 0.91 -7.61 -4.94
C ASN A 80 0.11 -7.23 -3.69
N PHE A 81 -0.82 -6.28 -3.83
CA PHE A 81 -1.70 -5.85 -2.75
C PHE A 81 -2.83 -6.85 -2.47
N ALA A 82 -3.08 -7.78 -3.38
CA ALA A 82 -4.11 -8.80 -3.17
C ALA A 82 -3.80 -9.73 -2.00
N MET A 83 -2.57 -9.67 -1.50
CA MET A 83 -2.15 -10.46 -0.33
C MET A 83 -2.38 -9.73 1.00
N THR A 84 -2.88 -8.48 0.99
CA THR A 84 -3.17 -7.74 2.22
C THR A 84 -4.42 -8.30 2.91
N ASP A 85 -4.56 -8.02 4.22
CA ASP A 85 -5.80 -8.33 4.94
C ASP A 85 -6.96 -7.57 4.32
N GLN A 86 -8.08 -8.27 4.12
CA GLN A 86 -9.24 -7.69 3.43
C GLN A 86 -10.36 -7.28 4.39
N ILE A 87 -10.20 -7.48 5.69
CA ILE A 87 -11.28 -7.24 6.65
C ILE A 87 -11.47 -5.75 6.91
N LEU A 88 -10.37 -5.04 7.09
CA LEU A 88 -10.41 -3.60 7.37
C LEU A 88 -9.23 -2.96 6.62
N TYR A 89 -9.48 -2.37 5.45
CA TYR A 89 -8.45 -1.60 4.79
C TYR A 89 -9.03 -0.35 4.16
N GLU A 90 -8.29 0.73 4.29
CA GLU A 90 -8.51 1.98 3.58
C GLU A 90 -7.14 2.59 3.38
N PHE A 91 -6.70 2.71 2.13
CA PHE A 91 -5.39 3.26 1.80
C PHE A 91 -5.46 3.97 0.45
N HIS A 92 -4.65 5.00 0.31
CA HIS A 92 -4.69 5.86 -0.87
C HIS A 92 -3.27 6.17 -1.34
N PHE A 93 -3.16 6.54 -2.61
CA PHE A 93 -1.88 6.83 -3.25
C PHE A 93 -1.89 8.19 -3.90
N LYS A 94 -0.80 8.94 -3.72
CA LYS A 94 -0.58 10.21 -4.40
C LYS A 94 0.85 10.25 -4.92
N ASP A 95 1.03 10.72 -6.15
CA ASP A 95 2.35 10.91 -6.78
C ASP A 95 3.21 9.63 -6.73
N SER A 96 2.60 8.47 -6.85
CA SER A 96 3.27 7.19 -6.61
C SER A 96 3.40 6.34 -7.86
N LEU A 97 4.34 5.40 -7.83
CA LEU A 97 4.59 4.43 -8.90
C LEU A 97 3.96 3.11 -8.53
N LEU A 98 2.99 2.66 -9.32
CA LEU A 98 2.24 1.42 -9.10
C LEU A 98 2.29 0.50 -10.32
N ASP A 99 3.22 0.72 -11.25
CA ASP A 99 3.29 -0.10 -12.46
C ASP A 99 3.40 -1.57 -12.11
N TYR A 100 2.62 -2.41 -12.78
CA TYR A 100 2.56 -3.87 -12.58
C TYR A 100 2.09 -4.31 -11.19
N ALA A 101 1.55 -3.41 -10.39
CA ALA A 101 0.96 -3.79 -9.10
C ALA A 101 -0.31 -4.63 -9.32
N GLN A 102 -0.66 -5.44 -8.34
CA GLN A 102 -1.81 -6.33 -8.41
C GLN A 102 -2.80 -6.00 -7.30
N PHE A 103 -4.06 -5.75 -7.70
CA PHE A 103 -5.17 -5.43 -6.80
C PHE A 103 -6.37 -6.35 -7.06
N TYR A 104 -6.15 -7.53 -7.62
CA TYR A 104 -7.25 -8.41 -8.01
C TYR A 104 -8.08 -8.85 -6.79
N SER A 105 -9.39 -8.96 -7.00
CA SER A 105 -10.37 -9.42 -6.01
C SER A 105 -10.41 -8.60 -4.71
N LEU A 106 -9.93 -7.34 -4.73
CA LEU A 106 -9.96 -6.46 -3.58
C LEU A 106 -11.17 -5.54 -3.61
N LYS A 107 -11.62 -5.16 -2.42
CA LYS A 107 -12.64 -4.12 -2.25
C LYS A 107 -11.94 -2.77 -2.12
N LEU A 108 -11.93 -2.02 -3.21
CA LEU A 108 -11.21 -0.75 -3.31
C LEU A 108 -12.19 0.43 -3.37
N LYS A 109 -13.34 0.28 -2.74
CA LYS A 109 -14.38 1.27 -2.73
C LYS A 109 -13.88 2.59 -2.14
N LYS A 110 -14.13 3.69 -2.86
CA LYS A 110 -13.75 5.04 -2.45
C LYS A 110 -12.26 5.30 -2.33
N MET A 111 -11.41 4.38 -2.78
CA MET A 111 -9.97 4.64 -2.78
C MET A 111 -9.60 5.73 -3.75
N GLN A 112 -8.55 6.48 -3.41
CA GLN A 112 -8.06 7.58 -4.22
C GLN A 112 -6.69 7.25 -4.78
N PHE A 113 -6.56 7.39 -6.09
CA PHE A 113 -5.31 7.28 -6.82
C PHE A 113 -5.09 8.63 -7.51
N ILE A 114 -4.16 9.42 -7.01
CA ILE A 114 -3.93 10.79 -7.48
C ILE A 114 -2.53 10.89 -8.09
N ASN A 115 -2.47 11.28 -9.37
CA ASN A 115 -1.22 11.49 -10.09
C ASN A 115 -0.26 10.29 -9.99
N CYS A 116 -0.78 9.09 -10.28
CA CYS A 116 -0.02 7.84 -10.18
C CYS A 116 0.28 7.24 -11.56
N SER A 117 1.44 6.60 -11.68
CA SER A 117 1.73 5.72 -12.80
C SER A 117 1.20 4.32 -12.45
N MET A 118 0.30 3.80 -13.28
CA MET A 118 -0.42 2.55 -13.03
C MET A 118 -0.44 1.65 -14.27
N ILE A 119 0.66 1.62 -14.99
CA ILE A 119 0.78 0.84 -16.22
C ILE A 119 0.68 -0.64 -15.89
N ALA A 120 -0.21 -1.35 -16.62
CA ALA A 120 -0.41 -2.80 -16.48
C ALA A 120 -0.82 -3.25 -15.07
N VAL A 121 -1.45 -2.38 -14.30
CA VAL A 121 -2.03 -2.75 -13.00
C VAL A 121 -3.20 -3.72 -13.20
N ASP A 122 -3.31 -4.71 -12.33
CA ASP A 122 -4.36 -5.72 -12.40
C ASP A 122 -5.45 -5.44 -11.38
N PHE A 123 -6.63 -5.03 -11.87
CA PHE A 123 -7.85 -4.83 -11.07
C PHE A 123 -8.88 -5.91 -11.30
N MET A 124 -8.50 -7.07 -11.81
CA MET A 124 -9.45 -8.13 -12.12
C MET A 124 -10.33 -8.47 -10.90
N GLU A 125 -11.63 -8.48 -11.12
CA GLU A 125 -12.63 -8.82 -10.11
C GLU A 125 -12.61 -7.95 -8.85
N SER A 126 -12.01 -6.77 -8.91
CA SER A 126 -12.03 -5.82 -7.79
C SER A 126 -13.28 -4.96 -7.80
N ASP A 127 -13.62 -4.40 -6.64
CA ASP A 127 -14.71 -3.43 -6.51
C ASP A 127 -14.11 -2.03 -6.45
N LEU A 128 -14.30 -1.27 -7.52
CA LEU A 128 -13.81 0.11 -7.65
C LEU A 128 -14.92 1.13 -7.52
N THR A 129 -16.04 0.78 -6.91
CA THR A 129 -17.17 1.69 -6.73
C THR A 129 -16.72 2.97 -6.03
N GLU A 130 -17.00 4.11 -6.65
CA GLU A 130 -16.64 5.43 -6.14
C GLU A 130 -15.13 5.67 -5.98
N ALA A 131 -14.28 4.80 -6.55
CA ALA A 131 -12.84 5.04 -6.55
C ALA A 131 -12.50 6.24 -7.46
N LEU A 132 -11.55 7.04 -7.03
CA LEU A 132 -11.08 8.20 -7.79
C LEU A 132 -9.74 7.90 -8.45
N PHE A 133 -9.69 8.09 -9.78
CA PHE A 133 -8.46 8.06 -10.56
C PHE A 133 -8.24 9.45 -11.14
N ASP A 134 -7.41 10.25 -10.50
CA ASP A 134 -7.13 11.62 -10.91
C ASP A 134 -5.73 11.70 -11.52
N ASN A 135 -5.65 12.03 -12.80
CA ASN A 135 -4.40 12.18 -13.53
C ASN A 135 -3.50 10.95 -13.43
N CYS A 136 -4.08 9.76 -13.66
CA CYS A 136 -3.35 8.49 -13.60
C CYS A 136 -3.10 7.93 -14.99
N ASN A 137 -1.94 7.29 -15.18
CA ASN A 137 -1.65 6.54 -16.38
C ASN A 137 -2.06 5.08 -16.20
N LEU A 138 -3.18 4.70 -16.84
CA LEU A 138 -3.77 3.36 -16.72
C LEU A 138 -3.53 2.50 -17.97
N ARG A 139 -2.49 2.78 -18.75
CA ARG A 139 -2.21 2.02 -19.95
C ARG A 139 -2.03 0.54 -19.62
N HIS A 140 -2.72 -0.32 -20.39
CA HIS A 140 -2.68 -1.77 -20.23
C HIS A 140 -3.18 -2.29 -18.88
N ALA A 141 -3.85 -1.45 -18.09
CA ALA A 141 -4.49 -1.93 -16.86
C ALA A 141 -5.62 -2.91 -17.19
N VAL A 142 -5.81 -3.91 -16.33
CA VAL A 142 -6.79 -4.97 -16.54
C VAL A 142 -7.99 -4.75 -15.63
N PHE A 143 -9.19 -4.69 -16.24
CA PHE A 143 -10.45 -4.44 -15.53
C PHE A 143 -11.47 -5.56 -15.73
N ILE A 144 -11.03 -6.78 -16.03
CA ILE A 144 -11.93 -7.91 -16.28
C ILE A 144 -12.70 -8.25 -15.00
N GLY A 145 -14.03 -8.28 -15.10
CA GLY A 145 -14.88 -8.59 -13.96
C GLY A 145 -14.91 -7.53 -12.86
N THR A 146 -14.39 -6.34 -13.15
CA THR A 146 -14.32 -5.23 -12.18
C THR A 146 -15.70 -4.59 -12.03
N THR A 147 -16.08 -4.27 -10.78
CA THR A 147 -17.26 -3.46 -10.47
C THR A 147 -16.85 -2.01 -10.30
N ALA A 148 -17.58 -1.11 -10.93
CA ALA A 148 -17.26 0.33 -10.86
C ALA A 148 -18.50 1.18 -10.64
#